data_622caea110223c7b5ecfda1f1ddf98e4
#
_entry.id   622caea110223c7b5ecfda1f1ddf98e4
#
_cell.length_a   1.000
_cell.length_b   1.000
_cell.length_c   1.000
_cell.angle_alpha   90.00
_cell.angle_beta   90.00
_cell.angle_gamma   90.00
#
_symmetry.space_group_name_H-M   'P 1'
#
loop_
_entity.id
_entity.type
_entity.pdbx_description
1 polymer ?
#
loop_
_entity_poly.entity_id
_entity_poly.type
_entity_poly.pdbx_seq_one_letter_code
_entity_poly.pdbx_strand_id
1 'polypeptide(L)'
;MMEKTIEVKNLKINYRTMEPVKLKQLLKPSKRTVREHAVKGVSFDIYKGEIVGLIGQNGSGKSTTLRCLAGIISPDEGTVNLFGNSVSLLAIGVGFQKELTGRVNIMLSGLLMGFTAKEIKSKMKEIIEFSELGKAIDKPVSSYSSGMHSRLAFAITAILDTDILLVDEVLSVGDARFKKKSHQKMKELIMDKDRTVIMISHNLDTLASMCNRIIWLHKGEINMVGKPKEVLKKYNEFMTSGIN
;
A
#
# COMPACT_ATOMS: atom_id res chain seq x y z
N MET A 1 -1.18 -7.59 27.45
CA MET A 1 -1.65 -8.07 26.14
C MET A 1 -1.09 -7.12 25.09
N MET A 2 -0.64 -7.62 23.94
CA MET A 2 -0.28 -6.73 22.81
C MET A 2 -1.54 -6.05 22.27
N GLU A 3 -1.47 -4.76 22.04
CA GLU A 3 -2.56 -3.96 21.47
C GLU A 3 -2.75 -4.31 19.99
N LYS A 4 -3.97 -4.71 19.60
CA LYS A 4 -4.30 -5.04 18.22
C LYS A 4 -4.55 -3.76 17.44
N THR A 5 -3.87 -3.56 16.32
CA THR A 5 -4.04 -2.39 15.44
C THR A 5 -4.80 -2.72 14.16
N ILE A 6 -4.75 -3.97 13.69
CA ILE A 6 -5.51 -4.43 12.53
C ILE A 6 -6.12 -5.80 12.83
N GLU A 7 -7.40 -5.95 12.54
CA GLU A 7 -8.09 -7.24 12.52
C GLU A 7 -8.77 -7.43 11.17
N VAL A 8 -8.43 -8.51 10.49
CA VAL A 8 -9.04 -8.93 9.23
C VAL A 8 -9.77 -10.25 9.45
N LYS A 9 -11.07 -10.29 9.14
CA LYS A 9 -11.90 -11.48 9.29
C LYS A 9 -12.57 -11.85 7.96
N ASN A 10 -12.28 -13.05 7.46
CA ASN A 10 -12.89 -13.66 6.29
C ASN A 10 -12.97 -12.73 5.07
N LEU A 11 -11.89 -11.97 4.83
CA LEU A 11 -11.82 -10.96 3.78
C LEU A 11 -11.92 -11.61 2.40
N LYS A 12 -12.95 -11.23 1.61
CA LYS A 12 -13.09 -11.64 0.21
C LYS A 12 -13.18 -10.42 -0.69
N ILE A 13 -12.46 -10.46 -1.80
CA ILE A 13 -12.44 -9.38 -2.80
C ILE A 13 -12.46 -10.01 -4.19
N ASN A 14 -13.42 -9.55 -5.01
CA ASN A 14 -13.64 -10.05 -6.36
C ASN A 14 -13.54 -8.90 -7.37
N TYR A 15 -12.80 -9.09 -8.44
CA TYR A 15 -12.84 -8.19 -9.57
C TYR A 15 -13.84 -8.71 -10.63
N ARG A 16 -14.57 -7.77 -11.23
CA ARG A 16 -15.42 -8.04 -12.38
C ARG A 16 -14.66 -7.66 -13.63
N THR A 17 -14.16 -8.64 -14.36
CA THR A 17 -13.54 -8.45 -15.66
C THR A 17 -14.55 -8.77 -16.77
N MET A 18 -14.62 -7.90 -17.77
CA MET A 18 -15.37 -8.22 -19.00
C MET A 18 -14.46 -9.08 -19.87
N GLU A 19 -14.92 -10.27 -20.27
CA GLU A 19 -14.19 -11.03 -21.29
C GLU A 19 -14.08 -10.20 -22.58
N PRO A 20 -12.90 -10.18 -23.23
CA PRO A 20 -12.78 -9.56 -24.54
C PRO A 20 -13.70 -10.28 -25.52
N VAL A 21 -14.64 -9.52 -26.10
CA VAL A 21 -15.60 -10.05 -27.08
C VAL A 21 -14.83 -10.51 -28.32
N LYS A 22 -14.75 -11.80 -28.56
CA LYS A 22 -14.20 -12.33 -29.82
C LYS A 22 -15.13 -11.94 -30.97
N LEU A 23 -14.57 -11.49 -32.11
CA LEU A 23 -15.31 -10.95 -33.27
C LEU A 23 -16.49 -11.84 -33.72
N LYS A 24 -16.38 -13.16 -33.57
CA LYS A 24 -17.45 -14.13 -33.86
C LYS A 24 -18.63 -14.13 -32.87
N GLN A 25 -18.52 -13.42 -31.74
CA GLN A 25 -19.55 -13.38 -30.68
C GLN A 25 -20.35 -12.05 -30.68
N LEU A 26 -20.05 -11.13 -31.61
CA LEU A 26 -20.80 -9.87 -31.79
C LEU A 26 -22.29 -10.07 -32.12
N LEU A 27 -22.67 -11.26 -32.59
CA LEU A 27 -24.07 -11.61 -32.95
C LEU A 27 -24.89 -12.20 -31.80
N LYS A 28 -24.30 -12.44 -30.61
CA LYS A 28 -25.02 -12.84 -29.40
C LYS A 28 -24.54 -12.03 -28.21
N PRO A 29 -25.35 -11.08 -27.71
CA PRO A 29 -24.97 -10.27 -26.56
C PRO A 29 -25.08 -11.06 -25.25
N SER A 30 -24.11 -11.91 -24.95
CA SER A 30 -23.94 -12.45 -23.61
C SER A 30 -22.73 -11.77 -22.95
N LYS A 31 -22.97 -10.71 -22.21
CA LYS A 31 -21.98 -10.11 -21.30
C LYS A 31 -21.65 -11.14 -20.22
N ARG A 32 -20.71 -12.04 -20.47
CA ARG A 32 -20.15 -12.89 -19.42
C ARG A 32 -19.19 -12.04 -18.59
N THR A 33 -19.64 -11.62 -17.44
CA THR A 33 -18.79 -11.04 -16.42
C THR A 33 -18.09 -12.20 -15.72
N VAL A 34 -16.77 -12.33 -15.91
CA VAL A 34 -15.96 -13.27 -15.14
C VAL A 34 -15.65 -12.61 -13.81
N ARG A 35 -15.97 -13.30 -12.73
CA ARG A 35 -15.53 -12.89 -11.37
C ARG A 35 -14.17 -13.52 -11.11
N GLU A 36 -13.16 -12.69 -10.95
CA GLU A 36 -11.84 -13.12 -10.52
C GLU A 36 -11.75 -12.92 -9.00
N HIS A 37 -11.59 -14.01 -8.27
CA HIS A 37 -11.46 -13.99 -6.81
C HIS A 37 -10.01 -13.64 -6.43
N ALA A 38 -9.74 -12.38 -6.20
CA ALA A 38 -8.41 -11.88 -5.85
C ALA A 38 -8.02 -12.24 -4.39
N VAL A 39 -9.00 -12.22 -3.47
CA VAL A 39 -8.84 -12.62 -2.07
C VAL A 39 -10.02 -13.49 -1.67
N LYS A 40 -9.77 -14.64 -1.01
CA LYS A 40 -10.73 -15.74 -0.85
C LYS A 40 -10.98 -16.12 0.60
N GLY A 41 -11.17 -15.14 1.49
CA GLY A 41 -11.52 -15.41 2.88
C GLY A 41 -10.30 -15.42 3.81
N VAL A 42 -9.38 -14.47 3.63
CA VAL A 42 -8.21 -14.34 4.51
C VAL A 42 -8.59 -13.75 5.86
N SER A 43 -7.95 -14.25 6.93
CA SER A 43 -8.11 -13.76 8.29
C SER A 43 -6.76 -13.67 8.99
N PHE A 44 -6.45 -12.51 9.56
CA PHE A 44 -5.24 -12.29 10.35
C PHE A 44 -5.37 -11.06 11.25
N ASP A 45 -4.55 -11.03 12.29
CA ASP A 45 -4.42 -9.90 13.22
C ASP A 45 -3.02 -9.32 13.12
N ILE A 46 -2.89 -8.00 13.32
CA ILE A 46 -1.60 -7.31 13.45
C ILE A 46 -1.62 -6.45 14.70
N TYR A 47 -0.50 -6.41 15.40
CA TYR A 47 -0.35 -5.74 16.68
C TYR A 47 0.53 -4.50 16.56
N LYS A 48 0.38 -3.56 17.48
CA LYS A 48 1.13 -2.32 17.54
C LYS A 48 2.64 -2.59 17.52
N GLY A 49 3.34 -1.84 16.68
CA GLY A 49 4.79 -1.97 16.51
C GLY A 49 5.26 -3.18 15.71
N GLU A 50 4.34 -4.03 15.18
CA GLU A 50 4.73 -5.11 14.27
C GLU A 50 5.11 -4.58 12.89
N ILE A 51 6.17 -5.14 12.33
CA ILE A 51 6.53 -5.02 10.91
C ILE A 51 6.20 -6.36 10.24
N VAL A 52 5.14 -6.38 9.45
CA VAL A 52 4.64 -7.60 8.79
C VAL A 52 4.95 -7.56 7.30
N GLY A 53 5.65 -8.58 6.81
CA GLY A 53 5.88 -8.79 5.39
C GLY A 53 4.72 -9.57 4.74
N LEU A 54 4.22 -9.11 3.61
CA LEU A 54 3.21 -9.80 2.83
C LEU A 54 3.85 -10.31 1.53
N ILE A 55 3.98 -11.64 1.38
CA ILE A 55 4.64 -12.28 0.24
C ILE A 55 3.70 -13.16 -0.57
N GLY A 56 4.11 -13.54 -1.77
CA GLY A 56 3.39 -14.43 -2.68
C GLY A 56 3.68 -14.08 -4.15
N GLN A 57 3.31 -14.94 -5.06
CA GLN A 57 3.43 -14.73 -6.50
C GLN A 57 2.59 -13.55 -7.00
N ASN A 58 2.83 -13.09 -8.23
CA ASN A 58 1.98 -12.10 -8.89
C ASN A 58 0.55 -12.68 -9.01
N GLY A 59 -0.46 -11.84 -8.72
CA GLY A 59 -1.85 -12.27 -8.69
C GLY A 59 -2.29 -13.02 -7.41
N SER A 60 -1.42 -13.17 -6.39
CA SER A 60 -1.81 -13.85 -5.14
C SER A 60 -2.70 -13.03 -4.19
N GLY A 61 -3.01 -11.77 -4.54
CA GLY A 61 -3.89 -10.91 -3.75
C GLY A 61 -3.19 -9.89 -2.83
N LYS A 62 -1.86 -9.81 -2.82
CA LYS A 62 -1.09 -8.89 -1.93
C LYS A 62 -1.51 -7.43 -2.03
N SER A 63 -1.33 -6.82 -3.20
CA SER A 63 -1.66 -5.39 -3.41
C SER A 63 -3.16 -5.13 -3.27
N THR A 64 -4.01 -6.11 -3.60
CA THR A 64 -5.46 -6.04 -3.36
C THR A 64 -5.75 -5.97 -1.87
N THR A 65 -5.12 -6.83 -1.06
CA THR A 65 -5.25 -6.81 0.40
C THR A 65 -4.77 -5.46 0.97
N LEU A 66 -3.60 -4.96 0.54
CA LEU A 66 -3.11 -3.65 0.99
C LEU A 66 -4.08 -2.51 0.67
N ARG A 67 -4.63 -2.48 -0.55
CA ARG A 67 -5.61 -1.44 -0.95
C ARG A 67 -6.89 -1.51 -0.14
N CYS A 68 -7.31 -2.71 0.25
CA CYS A 68 -8.46 -2.87 1.14
C CYS A 68 -8.14 -2.36 2.55
N LEU A 69 -6.97 -2.67 3.11
CA LEU A 69 -6.53 -2.13 4.40
C LEU A 69 -6.41 -0.61 4.39
N ALA A 70 -6.00 -0.03 3.25
CA ALA A 70 -5.95 1.42 3.04
C ALA A 70 -7.33 2.08 2.85
N GLY A 71 -8.42 1.31 2.83
CA GLY A 71 -9.76 1.83 2.57
C GLY A 71 -10.01 2.29 1.12
N ILE A 72 -9.09 1.98 0.19
CA ILE A 72 -9.22 2.35 -1.24
C ILE A 72 -10.28 1.48 -1.94
N ILE A 73 -10.39 0.23 -1.53
CA ILE A 73 -11.42 -0.70 -2.00
C ILE A 73 -12.15 -1.31 -0.80
N SER A 74 -13.45 -1.46 -0.94
CA SER A 74 -14.26 -2.14 0.08
C SER A 74 -14.23 -3.66 -0.11
N PRO A 75 -14.29 -4.46 0.97
CA PRO A 75 -14.44 -5.90 0.86
C PRO A 75 -15.82 -6.26 0.28
N ASP A 76 -15.89 -7.35 -0.51
CA ASP A 76 -17.18 -7.94 -0.91
C ASP A 76 -17.80 -8.71 0.25
N GLU A 77 -16.98 -9.41 1.04
CA GLU A 77 -17.38 -10.12 2.26
C GLU A 77 -16.27 -10.01 3.31
N GLY A 78 -16.65 -10.22 4.58
CA GLY A 78 -15.73 -10.10 5.71
C GLY A 78 -15.58 -8.68 6.21
N THR A 79 -14.65 -8.47 7.13
CA THR A 79 -14.44 -7.17 7.78
C THR A 79 -12.96 -6.84 7.95
N VAL A 80 -12.67 -5.55 7.89
CA VAL A 80 -11.38 -4.96 8.27
C VAL A 80 -11.65 -3.96 9.40
N ASN A 81 -11.01 -4.15 10.55
CA ASN A 81 -11.09 -3.23 11.68
C ASN A 81 -9.70 -2.67 11.97
N LEU A 82 -9.54 -1.36 11.92
CA LEU A 82 -8.31 -0.64 12.22
C LEU A 82 -8.31 -0.05 13.64
N PHE A 83 -9.37 -0.30 14.44
CA PHE A 83 -9.51 0.19 15.83
C PHE A 83 -9.33 1.71 15.98
N GLY A 84 -9.71 2.48 14.97
CA GLY A 84 -9.56 3.94 14.95
C GLY A 84 -8.16 4.44 14.57
N ASN A 85 -7.23 3.53 14.28
CA ASN A 85 -5.89 3.92 13.84
C ASN A 85 -5.93 4.55 12.44
N SER A 86 -5.14 5.59 12.26
CA SER A 86 -4.90 6.21 10.97
C SER A 86 -4.03 5.30 10.08
N VAL A 87 -4.29 5.29 8.78
CA VAL A 87 -3.56 4.43 7.84
C VAL A 87 -3.11 5.22 6.62
N SER A 88 -1.89 4.98 6.20
CA SER A 88 -1.38 5.49 4.92
C SER A 88 -0.84 4.37 4.05
N LEU A 89 -1.19 4.41 2.77
CA LEU A 89 -0.53 3.60 1.75
C LEU A 89 0.53 4.45 1.08
N LEU A 90 1.76 3.99 1.14
CA LEU A 90 2.87 4.62 0.45
C LEU A 90 2.78 4.28 -1.05
N ALA A 91 1.78 4.84 -1.69
CA ALA A 91 1.53 4.72 -3.10
C ALA A 91 1.57 6.10 -3.75
N ILE A 92 1.97 6.16 -5.01
CA ILE A 92 2.22 7.40 -5.74
C ILE A 92 0.90 8.14 -5.99
N GLY A 93 0.64 9.22 -5.22
CA GLY A 93 -0.36 10.24 -5.57
C GLY A 93 -1.81 9.81 -5.54
N VAL A 94 -2.23 9.02 -4.55
CA VAL A 94 -3.63 8.68 -4.35
C VAL A 94 -4.43 9.96 -4.06
N GLY A 95 -5.50 10.19 -4.82
CA GLY A 95 -6.42 11.30 -4.62
C GLY A 95 -6.00 12.64 -5.23
N PHE A 96 -4.88 12.71 -5.97
CA PHE A 96 -4.46 13.96 -6.61
C PHE A 96 -5.42 14.41 -7.69
N GLN A 97 -5.84 15.68 -7.57
CA GLN A 97 -6.63 16.38 -8.58
C GLN A 97 -5.67 17.21 -9.45
N LYS A 98 -5.56 16.85 -10.72
CA LYS A 98 -4.54 17.42 -11.64
C LYS A 98 -4.71 18.91 -11.88
N GLU A 99 -5.92 19.42 -11.81
CA GLU A 99 -6.30 20.81 -12.05
C GLU A 99 -5.97 21.72 -10.87
N LEU A 100 -5.78 21.12 -9.69
CA LEU A 100 -5.50 21.85 -8.44
C LEU A 100 -4.00 21.95 -8.19
N THR A 101 -3.61 22.98 -7.42
CA THR A 101 -2.21 23.21 -7.06
C THR A 101 -1.68 22.09 -6.15
N GLY A 102 -0.36 21.94 -6.07
CA GLY A 102 0.28 21.01 -5.14
C GLY A 102 -0.13 21.27 -3.70
N ARG A 103 -0.24 22.53 -3.29
CA ARG A 103 -0.68 22.93 -1.95
C ARG A 103 -2.11 22.47 -1.64
N VAL A 104 -3.02 22.58 -2.58
CA VAL A 104 -4.39 22.09 -2.40
C VAL A 104 -4.41 20.56 -2.36
N ASN A 105 -3.59 19.90 -3.18
CA ASN A 105 -3.46 18.44 -3.17
C ASN A 105 -2.87 17.91 -1.84
N ILE A 106 -1.94 18.63 -1.19
CA ILE A 106 -1.50 18.29 0.18
C ILE A 106 -2.70 18.26 1.14
N MET A 107 -3.55 19.30 1.07
CA MET A 107 -4.74 19.40 1.92
C MET A 107 -5.71 18.25 1.66
N LEU A 108 -6.04 17.99 0.38
CA LEU A 108 -6.96 16.91 0.00
C LEU A 108 -6.45 15.53 0.42
N SER A 109 -5.17 15.23 0.14
CA SER A 109 -4.58 13.95 0.51
C SER A 109 -4.58 13.74 2.03
N GLY A 110 -4.20 14.77 2.80
CA GLY A 110 -4.21 14.68 4.26
C GLY A 110 -5.62 14.47 4.84
N LEU A 111 -6.64 15.15 4.30
CA LEU A 111 -8.04 14.93 4.69
C LEU A 111 -8.51 13.51 4.36
N LEU A 112 -8.14 12.97 3.20
CA LEU A 112 -8.43 11.58 2.80
C LEU A 112 -7.73 10.55 3.70
N MET A 113 -6.56 10.89 4.25
CA MET A 113 -5.84 10.08 5.24
C MET A 113 -6.41 10.21 6.66
N GLY A 114 -7.44 11.03 6.86
CA GLY A 114 -8.13 11.20 8.15
C GLY A 114 -7.59 12.33 9.04
N PHE A 115 -6.61 13.13 8.57
CA PHE A 115 -6.09 14.27 9.32
C PHE A 115 -7.03 15.48 9.28
N THR A 116 -7.04 16.25 10.35
CA THR A 116 -7.76 17.53 10.38
C THR A 116 -7.03 18.60 9.57
N ALA A 117 -7.76 19.60 9.08
CA ALA A 117 -7.19 20.73 8.36
C ALA A 117 -6.11 21.47 9.19
N LYS A 118 -6.25 21.50 10.54
CA LYS A 118 -5.28 22.13 11.45
C LYS A 118 -3.95 21.36 11.47
N GLU A 119 -3.99 20.03 11.57
CA GLU A 119 -2.81 19.17 11.55
C GLU A 119 -2.08 19.28 10.21
N ILE A 120 -2.82 19.21 9.09
CA ILE A 120 -2.23 19.33 7.76
C ILE A 120 -1.56 20.70 7.58
N LYS A 121 -2.22 21.79 8.02
CA LYS A 121 -1.63 23.14 7.95
C LYS A 121 -0.36 23.25 8.78
N SER A 122 -0.29 22.63 9.94
CA SER A 122 0.91 22.63 10.79
C SER A 122 2.10 21.94 10.12
N LYS A 123 1.85 20.91 9.31
CA LYS A 123 2.85 20.14 8.57
C LYS A 123 3.11 20.63 7.14
N MET A 124 2.33 21.57 6.65
CA MET A 124 2.37 22.07 5.27
C MET A 124 3.77 22.52 4.84
N LYS A 125 4.44 23.32 5.69
CA LYS A 125 5.78 23.82 5.41
C LYS A 125 6.79 22.68 5.29
N GLU A 126 6.77 21.73 6.21
CA GLU A 126 7.66 20.57 6.24
C GLU A 126 7.47 19.69 5.00
N ILE A 127 6.21 19.44 4.58
CA ILE A 127 5.89 18.68 3.35
C ILE A 127 6.46 19.37 2.12
N ILE A 128 6.27 20.69 2.00
CA ILE A 128 6.76 21.47 0.85
C ILE A 128 8.29 21.44 0.79
N GLU A 129 8.97 21.66 1.90
CA GLU A 129 10.43 21.63 2.00
C GLU A 129 10.97 20.22 1.67
N PHE A 130 10.33 19.18 2.21
CA PHE A 130 10.74 17.81 1.93
C PHE A 130 10.59 17.44 0.45
N SER A 131 9.50 17.85 -0.20
CA SER A 131 9.21 17.57 -1.63
C SER A 131 10.20 18.24 -2.59
N GLU A 132 10.90 19.28 -2.15
CA GLU A 132 11.83 20.12 -2.95
C GLU A 132 11.18 20.74 -4.21
N LEU A 133 9.87 20.99 -4.17
CA LEU A 133 9.14 21.59 -5.30
C LEU A 133 9.24 23.13 -5.33
N GLY A 134 9.60 23.78 -4.23
CA GLY A 134 9.74 25.22 -4.15
C GLY A 134 8.49 25.96 -4.65
N LYS A 135 8.66 26.93 -5.52
CA LYS A 135 7.56 27.73 -6.09
C LYS A 135 6.59 26.93 -6.98
N ALA A 136 6.98 25.72 -7.43
CA ALA A 136 6.09 24.88 -8.23
C ALA A 136 4.91 24.36 -7.41
N ILE A 137 4.97 24.37 -6.09
CA ILE A 137 3.88 23.92 -5.21
C ILE A 137 2.58 24.69 -5.44
N ASP A 138 2.65 25.93 -5.90
CA ASP A 138 1.50 26.81 -6.17
C ASP A 138 1.01 26.72 -7.63
N LYS A 139 1.60 25.83 -8.45
CA LYS A 139 1.14 25.52 -9.82
C LYS A 139 0.23 24.29 -9.82
N PRO A 140 -0.68 24.16 -10.81
CA PRO A 140 -1.47 22.95 -11.00
C PRO A 140 -0.60 21.69 -11.16
N VAL A 141 -1.01 20.59 -10.55
CA VAL A 141 -0.27 19.31 -10.61
C VAL A 141 -0.21 18.74 -12.03
N SER A 142 -1.15 19.13 -12.92
CA SER A 142 -1.09 18.82 -14.37
C SER A 142 0.19 19.31 -15.05
N SER A 143 0.85 20.34 -14.50
CA SER A 143 2.13 20.86 -15.01
C SER A 143 3.38 20.13 -14.46
N TYR A 144 3.21 19.16 -13.57
CA TYR A 144 4.31 18.47 -12.92
C TYR A 144 4.89 17.36 -13.80
N SER A 145 6.21 17.20 -13.75
CA SER A 145 6.84 15.98 -14.25
C SER A 145 6.46 14.78 -13.36
N SER A 146 6.62 13.55 -13.87
CA SER A 146 6.39 12.34 -13.10
C SER A 146 7.22 12.31 -11.80
N GLY A 147 8.47 12.80 -11.85
CA GLY A 147 9.32 12.93 -10.67
C GLY A 147 8.81 13.93 -9.64
N MET A 148 8.30 15.10 -10.07
CA MET A 148 7.69 16.09 -9.19
C MET A 148 6.43 15.54 -8.51
N HIS A 149 5.58 14.87 -9.30
CA HIS A 149 4.38 14.22 -8.80
C HIS A 149 4.71 13.19 -7.70
N SER A 150 5.67 12.31 -7.99
CA SER A 150 6.09 11.27 -7.06
C SER A 150 6.75 11.84 -5.79
N ARG A 151 7.55 12.92 -5.92
CA ARG A 151 8.17 13.60 -4.76
C ARG A 151 7.13 14.23 -3.84
N LEU A 152 6.10 14.88 -4.40
CA LEU A 152 5.02 15.44 -3.60
C LEU A 152 4.22 14.34 -2.88
N ALA A 153 3.82 13.30 -3.60
CA ALA A 153 3.08 12.19 -3.04
C ALA A 153 3.83 11.52 -1.87
N PHE A 154 5.12 11.24 -2.07
CA PHE A 154 5.97 10.69 -1.03
C PHE A 154 6.10 11.64 0.18
N ALA A 155 6.33 12.94 -0.07
CA ALA A 155 6.47 13.93 1.00
C ALA A 155 5.23 14.00 1.90
N ILE A 156 4.03 13.97 1.31
CA ILE A 156 2.77 13.98 2.07
C ILE A 156 2.71 12.77 3.00
N THR A 157 2.89 11.57 2.46
CA THR A 157 2.80 10.32 3.22
C THR A 157 3.91 10.19 4.28
N ALA A 158 5.12 10.69 3.96
CA ALA A 158 6.27 10.58 4.85
C ALA A 158 6.27 11.58 6.01
N ILE A 159 5.54 12.68 5.90
CA ILE A 159 5.51 13.75 6.90
C ILE A 159 4.20 13.74 7.71
N LEU A 160 3.09 13.30 7.10
CA LEU A 160 1.86 13.06 7.84
C LEU A 160 2.00 11.71 8.57
N ASP A 161 2.06 11.80 9.89
CA ASP A 161 2.37 10.69 10.77
C ASP A 161 1.14 9.83 11.02
N THR A 162 1.11 8.61 10.46
CA THR A 162 0.02 7.66 10.61
C THR A 162 0.42 6.48 11.49
N ASP A 163 -0.53 5.91 12.23
CA ASP A 163 -0.32 4.75 13.12
C ASP A 163 0.06 3.49 12.34
N ILE A 164 -0.50 3.37 11.12
CA ILE A 164 -0.30 2.21 10.24
C ILE A 164 0.29 2.69 8.92
N LEU A 165 1.44 2.13 8.55
CA LEU A 165 2.12 2.38 7.28
C LEU A 165 2.04 1.14 6.38
N LEU A 166 1.42 1.29 5.22
CA LEU A 166 1.37 0.26 4.18
C LEU A 166 2.37 0.59 3.08
N VAL A 167 3.25 -0.35 2.75
CA VAL A 167 4.34 -0.17 1.77
C VAL A 167 4.16 -1.19 0.65
N ASP A 168 3.86 -0.72 -0.57
CA ASP A 168 3.77 -1.58 -1.75
C ASP A 168 5.00 -1.31 -2.64
N GLU A 169 5.98 -2.16 -2.58
CA GLU A 169 7.22 -2.34 -3.34
C GLU A 169 7.91 -1.10 -3.98
N VAL A 170 7.18 -0.06 -4.39
CA VAL A 170 7.69 1.03 -5.22
C VAL A 170 8.35 2.13 -4.39
N LEU A 171 9.62 1.92 -3.99
CA LEU A 171 10.40 2.90 -3.23
C LEU A 171 11.40 3.69 -4.07
N SER A 172 11.34 3.62 -5.40
CA SER A 172 12.19 4.41 -6.29
C SER A 172 11.51 5.70 -6.71
N VAL A 173 11.49 6.71 -5.83
CA VAL A 173 10.83 7.99 -6.07
C VAL A 173 11.83 9.07 -6.44
N GLY A 174 11.58 9.79 -7.55
CA GLY A 174 12.37 10.95 -7.96
C GLY A 174 13.73 10.62 -8.60
N ASP A 175 14.58 11.64 -8.68
CA ASP A 175 15.97 11.53 -9.14
C ASP A 175 16.90 10.86 -8.11
N ALA A 176 18.16 10.64 -8.48
CA ALA A 176 19.14 9.93 -7.63
C ALA A 176 19.32 10.57 -6.24
N ARG A 177 19.26 11.91 -6.15
CA ARG A 177 19.40 12.63 -4.88
C ARG A 177 18.16 12.42 -4.00
N PHE A 178 16.97 12.58 -4.57
CA PHE A 178 15.72 12.41 -3.83
C PHE A 178 15.50 10.93 -3.44
N LYS A 179 15.95 9.97 -4.26
CA LYS A 179 15.96 8.55 -3.92
C LYS A 179 16.71 8.25 -2.62
N LYS A 180 17.91 8.83 -2.45
CA LYS A 180 18.69 8.65 -1.22
C LYS A 180 17.94 9.22 -0.01
N LYS A 181 17.38 10.42 -0.13
CA LYS A 181 16.62 11.11 0.93
C LYS A 181 15.34 10.33 1.29
N SER A 182 14.57 9.92 0.29
CA SER A 182 13.33 9.17 0.49
C SER A 182 13.58 7.79 1.09
N HIS A 183 14.64 7.09 0.67
CA HIS A 183 15.04 5.81 1.23
C HIS A 183 15.42 5.92 2.71
N GLN A 184 16.19 6.96 3.07
CA GLN A 184 16.56 7.22 4.46
C GLN A 184 15.30 7.49 5.31
N LYS A 185 14.42 8.40 4.85
CA LYS A 185 13.16 8.70 5.56
C LYS A 185 12.26 7.48 5.69
N MET A 186 12.19 6.65 4.64
CA MET A 186 11.45 5.38 4.67
C MET A 186 11.96 4.45 5.76
N LYS A 187 13.27 4.26 5.83
CA LYS A 187 13.89 3.42 6.86
C LYS A 187 13.55 3.91 8.26
N GLU A 188 13.59 5.22 8.48
CA GLU A 188 13.18 5.83 9.76
C GLU A 188 11.72 5.50 10.09
N LEU A 189 10.81 5.68 9.12
CA LEU A 189 9.37 5.39 9.29
C LEU A 189 9.08 3.92 9.58
N ILE A 190 9.77 2.99 8.89
CA ILE A 190 9.59 1.55 9.09
C ILE A 190 10.15 1.09 10.44
N MET A 191 11.27 1.67 10.88
CA MET A 191 11.93 1.29 12.13
C MET A 191 11.36 1.96 13.38
N ASP A 192 10.36 2.82 13.22
CA ASP A 192 9.65 3.45 14.33
C ASP A 192 8.83 2.39 15.09
N LYS A 193 9.15 2.20 16.38
CA LYS A 193 8.55 1.14 17.21
C LYS A 193 7.09 1.40 17.59
N ASP A 194 6.65 2.64 17.50
CA ASP A 194 5.25 3.01 17.78
C ASP A 194 4.35 2.81 16.56
N ARG A 195 4.94 2.57 15.39
CA ARG A 195 4.25 2.40 14.11
C ARG A 195 4.07 0.93 13.76
N THR A 196 2.89 0.60 13.28
CA THR A 196 2.61 -0.71 12.69
C THR A 196 2.89 -0.63 11.18
N VAL A 197 3.63 -1.59 10.63
CA VAL A 197 4.00 -1.59 9.21
C VAL A 197 3.58 -2.88 8.54
N ILE A 198 2.95 -2.76 7.36
CA ILE A 198 2.77 -3.88 6.45
C ILE A 198 3.52 -3.57 5.16
N MET A 199 4.42 -4.44 4.75
CA MET A 199 5.22 -4.22 3.56
C MET A 199 5.17 -5.39 2.58
N ILE A 200 5.05 -5.05 1.29
CA ILE A 200 5.27 -5.97 0.18
C ILE A 200 6.66 -5.65 -0.39
N SER A 201 7.49 -6.67 -0.58
CA SER A 201 8.76 -6.54 -1.27
C SER A 201 9.10 -7.83 -2.01
N HIS A 202 9.72 -7.70 -3.18
CA HIS A 202 10.34 -8.85 -3.87
C HIS A 202 11.75 -9.15 -3.36
N ASN A 203 12.34 -8.25 -2.58
CA ASN A 203 13.62 -8.50 -1.93
C ASN A 203 13.40 -9.25 -0.60
N LEU A 204 13.62 -10.56 -0.64
CA LEU A 204 13.43 -11.44 0.52
C LEU A 204 14.41 -11.14 1.67
N ASP A 205 15.63 -10.66 1.36
CA ASP A 205 16.63 -10.29 2.38
C ASP A 205 16.17 -9.06 3.17
N THR A 206 15.55 -8.10 2.50
CA THR A 206 14.91 -6.95 3.15
C THR A 206 13.82 -7.41 4.12
N LEU A 207 12.94 -8.30 3.67
CA LEU A 207 11.88 -8.85 4.52
C LEU A 207 12.45 -9.66 5.69
N ALA A 208 13.48 -10.46 5.45
CA ALA A 208 14.14 -11.25 6.49
C ALA A 208 14.77 -10.40 7.60
N SER A 209 15.32 -9.23 7.22
CA SER A 209 16.02 -8.33 8.16
C SER A 209 15.11 -7.35 8.89
N MET A 210 13.98 -6.96 8.28
CA MET A 210 13.11 -5.90 8.82
C MET A 210 11.83 -6.42 9.47
N CYS A 211 11.26 -7.54 8.98
CA CYS A 211 9.97 -8.01 9.45
C CYS A 211 10.04 -8.84 10.73
N ASN A 212 9.04 -8.68 11.59
CA ASN A 212 8.83 -9.55 12.76
C ASN A 212 8.11 -10.84 12.36
N ARG A 213 7.23 -10.74 11.35
CA ARG A 213 6.35 -11.81 10.89
C ARG A 213 6.11 -11.70 9.39
N ILE A 214 5.89 -12.83 8.74
CA ILE A 214 5.53 -12.91 7.31
C ILE A 214 4.17 -13.58 7.17
N ILE A 215 3.34 -13.04 6.30
CA ILE A 215 2.11 -13.65 5.81
C ILE A 215 2.35 -14.00 4.33
N TRP A 216 2.27 -15.29 4.02
CA TRP A 216 2.39 -15.76 2.64
C TRP A 216 1.01 -16.03 2.04
N LEU A 217 0.67 -15.25 1.00
CA LEU A 217 -0.53 -15.44 0.19
C LEU A 217 -0.24 -16.29 -1.03
N HIS A 218 -1.12 -17.25 -1.32
CA HIS A 218 -1.09 -18.06 -2.53
C HIS A 218 -2.50 -18.18 -3.09
N LYS A 219 -2.69 -17.80 -4.37
CA LYS A 219 -4.00 -17.89 -5.09
C LYS A 219 -5.19 -17.28 -4.32
N GLY A 220 -4.94 -16.19 -3.58
CA GLY A 220 -5.95 -15.45 -2.81
C GLY A 220 -6.20 -15.97 -1.39
N GLU A 221 -5.45 -16.95 -0.92
CA GLU A 221 -5.57 -17.55 0.41
C GLU A 221 -4.26 -17.43 1.21
N ILE A 222 -4.35 -17.50 2.54
CA ILE A 222 -3.16 -17.59 3.39
C ILE A 222 -2.61 -19.00 3.31
N ASN A 223 -1.39 -19.13 2.78
CA ASN A 223 -0.68 -20.40 2.76
C ASN A 223 0.11 -20.66 4.03
N MET A 224 0.75 -19.62 4.57
CA MET A 224 1.52 -19.72 5.82
C MET A 224 1.65 -18.36 6.49
N VAL A 225 1.67 -18.38 7.85
CA VAL A 225 2.03 -17.21 8.67
C VAL A 225 3.08 -17.67 9.68
N GLY A 226 4.12 -16.87 9.89
CA GLY A 226 5.16 -17.24 10.87
C GLY A 226 6.35 -16.31 10.87
N LYS A 227 7.43 -16.75 11.52
CA LYS A 227 8.69 -16.00 11.56
C LYS A 227 9.33 -15.91 10.17
N PRO A 228 10.00 -14.80 9.83
CA PRO A 228 10.58 -14.59 8.50
C PRO A 228 11.45 -15.77 8.02
N LYS A 229 12.38 -16.23 8.86
CA LYS A 229 13.28 -17.32 8.51
C LYS A 229 12.58 -18.61 8.09
N GLU A 230 11.48 -18.95 8.75
CA GLU A 230 10.72 -20.18 8.49
C GLU A 230 9.88 -20.05 7.22
N VAL A 231 9.12 -18.94 7.10
CA VAL A 231 8.21 -18.73 5.97
C VAL A 231 8.99 -18.53 4.68
N LEU A 232 10.06 -17.71 4.70
CA LEU A 232 10.86 -17.41 3.52
C LEU A 232 11.60 -18.65 3.01
N LYS A 233 12.06 -19.55 3.90
CA LYS A 233 12.65 -20.83 3.51
C LYS A 233 11.64 -21.66 2.71
N LYS A 234 10.45 -21.87 3.26
CA LYS A 234 9.39 -22.66 2.60
C LYS A 234 8.90 -22.00 1.31
N TYR A 235 8.83 -20.67 1.28
CA TYR A 235 8.48 -19.93 0.08
C TYR A 235 9.52 -20.14 -1.03
N ASN A 236 10.82 -20.09 -0.72
CA ASN A 236 11.88 -20.36 -1.68
C ASN A 236 11.84 -21.81 -2.21
N GLU A 237 11.62 -22.78 -1.32
CA GLU A 237 11.45 -24.19 -1.71
C GLU A 237 10.29 -24.36 -2.67
N PHE A 238 9.14 -23.70 -2.38
CA PHE A 238 7.97 -23.71 -3.26
C PHE A 238 8.26 -23.08 -4.63
N MET A 239 8.95 -21.93 -4.65
CA MET A 239 9.28 -21.22 -5.90
C MET A 239 10.26 -22.01 -6.78
N THR A 240 11.16 -22.81 -6.17
CA THR A 240 12.15 -23.62 -6.88
C THR A 240 11.61 -24.99 -7.32
N SER A 241 10.58 -25.51 -6.65
CA SER A 241 10.00 -26.82 -6.96
C SER A 241 9.15 -26.85 -8.25
N GLY A 242 8.88 -25.70 -8.87
CA GLY A 242 8.13 -25.61 -10.12
C GLY A 242 6.65 -26.07 -10.02
N ILE A 243 6.13 -26.27 -8.81
CA ILE A 243 4.73 -26.64 -8.57
C ILE A 243 3.89 -25.34 -8.64
N ASN A 244 3.22 -25.12 -9.78
CA ASN A 244 2.26 -24.01 -10.03
C ASN A 244 0.84 -24.37 -9.57
#